data_465d96c9d886acfbc8c3db9ef07f75da
#
_entry.id   465d96c9d886acfbc8c3db9ef07f75da
#
_cell.length_a   1.000
_cell.length_b   1.000
_cell.length_c   1.000
_cell.angle_alpha   90.00
_cell.angle_beta   90.00
_cell.angle_gamma   90.00
#
_symmetry.space_group_name_H-M   'P 1'
#
loop_
_entity.id
_entity.type
_entity.pdbx_description
1 polymer ?
#
loop_
_entity_poly.entity_id
_entity_poly.type
_entity_poly.pdbx_seq_one_letter_code
_entity_poly.pdbx_strand_id
1 'polypeptide(L)'
;MKALCLMLGIVLCLSVTACGGRARSGNAVELSNYHGETISETTGLMEFNEELFYRNDYKVDGPDPFVFDDPKSDWYYCFGTGMVVYRTKDLVDWEPVGHAFDVDINWSETNEILYADVWAPEVVYDDAEDRYVMFVSATPKATYGVEHYMLMSAVSKTPYGPYEVINYADPSSKGYAGSKYARDYSGSEYDEYRADMQPDRQSFFNYLFLDPVKYYAALDRVGFPYSTYKKYGDSIDPHPFVDPKTGKKYLYVTAHGIIAVEMQDWYTPKYETLSWISYPEYYTVDDYKTAASGEWVDTVYYENPGNTINEGPAMMYRNGKYYLTFSANDYTNNSYCVGQMVGDRPLGPFRKLTQDEHGLLLSVADGNEELAGVGHHSFVQKDGHTYIVYHRYETAAVTGDRGPSVDEIKWITIEDRDGNELDVMYVNGPTATVQPLPEAFSTYRNIAGEATVSGGSLEQGSSLKYLTDGLLSTYKDDDNFLETYIKETNITETSTFTFTFNTAQTVRAIMIYESKYAANVFRKVSRIELVCEEDGKEVIKVIQGLTLSQTLYTESGYDGSILYICSGASIFAEFYEQQVKSIKITVDVPENQAKAGISEIRILGK
;
A
#
# COMPACT_ATOMS: atom_id res chain seq x y z
N MET A 1 -42.86 35.69 -24.64
CA MET A 1 -42.01 36.51 -25.51
C MET A 1 -40.58 36.09 -25.30
N LYS A 2 -40.01 35.53 -26.33
CA LYS A 2 -38.64 35.00 -26.38
C LYS A 2 -37.66 36.17 -26.53
N ALA A 3 -36.57 36.17 -25.80
CA ALA A 3 -35.38 36.92 -26.17
C ALA A 3 -34.17 35.99 -26.02
N LEU A 4 -33.65 35.64 -27.13
CA LEU A 4 -32.44 34.88 -27.40
C LEU A 4 -31.27 35.87 -27.32
N CYS A 5 -30.37 35.73 -26.37
CA CYS A 5 -29.07 36.43 -26.39
C CYS A 5 -27.99 35.45 -26.87
N LEU A 6 -27.58 35.66 -28.09
CA LEU A 6 -26.34 35.11 -28.67
C LEU A 6 -25.17 35.92 -28.10
N MET A 7 -24.30 35.33 -27.32
CA MET A 7 -22.99 35.92 -27.06
C MET A 7 -21.94 35.31 -27.98
N LEU A 8 -21.46 36.11 -28.88
CA LEU A 8 -20.28 35.87 -29.69
C LEU A 8 -19.05 35.96 -28.80
N GLY A 9 -18.36 34.85 -28.61
CA GLY A 9 -17.03 34.87 -27.98
C GLY A 9 -16.01 35.41 -29.00
N ILE A 10 -15.49 36.57 -28.69
CA ILE A 10 -14.32 37.12 -29.40
C ILE A 10 -13.09 36.53 -28.75
N VAL A 11 -12.42 35.61 -29.45
CA VAL A 11 -11.07 35.16 -29.11
C VAL A 11 -10.12 36.33 -29.41
N LEU A 12 -9.65 37.01 -28.36
CA LEU A 12 -8.55 37.96 -28.49
C LEU A 12 -7.24 37.16 -28.49
N CYS A 13 -6.68 36.91 -29.67
CA CYS A 13 -5.27 36.58 -29.81
C CYS A 13 -4.45 37.80 -29.41
N LEU A 14 -3.93 37.81 -28.18
CA LEU A 14 -2.88 38.75 -27.78
C LEU A 14 -1.55 38.19 -28.33
N SER A 15 -1.17 38.74 -29.51
CA SER A 15 0.19 38.62 -30.00
C SER A 15 1.10 39.44 -29.09
N VAL A 16 1.83 38.78 -28.20
CA VAL A 16 2.94 39.41 -27.47
C VAL A 16 4.09 39.59 -28.45
N THR A 17 4.27 40.82 -28.91
CA THR A 17 5.48 41.22 -29.65
C THR A 17 6.67 41.11 -28.72
N ALA A 18 7.54 40.14 -29.01
CA ALA A 18 8.81 39.98 -28.33
C ALA A 18 9.70 41.18 -28.56
N CYS A 19 10.05 41.89 -27.49
CA CYS A 19 11.18 42.80 -27.47
C CYS A 19 12.47 42.02 -27.67
N GLY A 20 13.22 42.35 -28.69
CA GLY A 20 14.43 41.68 -29.12
C GLY A 20 15.53 41.65 -28.06
N GLY A 21 15.71 40.50 -27.44
CA GLY A 21 16.93 40.09 -26.75
C GLY A 21 17.81 39.36 -27.74
N ARG A 22 19.06 39.79 -27.88
CA ARG A 22 20.06 39.17 -28.78
C ARG A 22 20.16 37.66 -28.53
N ALA A 23 19.79 36.89 -29.55
CA ALA A 23 20.03 35.45 -29.59
C ALA A 23 21.51 35.13 -29.40
N ARG A 24 21.85 34.48 -28.30
CA ARG A 24 23.11 33.75 -28.18
C ARG A 24 22.96 32.43 -28.94
N SER A 25 23.99 32.12 -29.70
CA SER A 25 24.15 30.99 -30.59
C SER A 25 23.68 29.66 -30.00
N GLY A 26 22.67 29.10 -30.61
CA GLY A 26 22.12 27.77 -30.37
C GLY A 26 20.64 27.79 -30.67
N ASN A 27 20.16 26.84 -31.46
CA ASN A 27 18.76 26.69 -31.87
C ASN A 27 17.88 26.21 -30.70
N ALA A 28 17.91 26.90 -29.54
CA ALA A 28 17.13 26.54 -28.36
C ALA A 28 15.72 27.14 -28.49
N VAL A 29 14.71 26.29 -28.48
CA VAL A 29 13.29 26.65 -28.53
C VAL A 29 12.71 26.40 -27.16
N GLU A 30 12.04 27.42 -26.58
CA GLU A 30 11.31 27.23 -25.33
C GLU A 30 10.12 26.29 -25.56
N LEU A 31 9.96 25.30 -24.68
CA LEU A 31 8.90 24.32 -24.80
C LEU A 31 7.58 24.94 -24.31
N SER A 32 6.66 25.18 -25.24
CA SER A 32 5.42 25.95 -25.02
C SER A 32 4.32 25.16 -24.27
N ASN A 33 4.50 23.87 -24.05
CA ASN A 33 3.49 22.97 -23.45
C ASN A 33 3.91 22.51 -22.05
N TYR A 34 4.68 23.32 -21.37
CA TYR A 34 5.12 23.02 -20.00
C TYR A 34 3.98 23.24 -19.01
N HIS A 35 3.75 22.23 -18.20
CA HIS A 35 2.98 22.33 -16.98
C HIS A 35 3.93 22.01 -15.80
N GLY A 36 4.12 22.96 -14.91
CA GLY A 36 4.83 22.74 -13.67
C GLY A 36 3.85 22.48 -12.53
N GLU A 37 4.37 22.41 -11.34
CA GLU A 37 3.54 22.39 -10.14
C GLU A 37 2.74 23.70 -10.05
N THR A 38 1.41 23.59 -10.05
CA THR A 38 0.49 24.68 -9.81
C THR A 38 -0.43 24.33 -8.66
N ILE A 39 -0.83 25.33 -7.88
CA ILE A 39 -1.81 25.16 -6.81
C ILE A 39 -3.15 25.70 -7.29
N SER A 40 -4.19 24.86 -7.21
CA SER A 40 -5.55 25.31 -7.51
C SER A 40 -6.00 26.36 -6.49
N GLU A 41 -6.46 27.51 -6.95
CA GLU A 41 -7.00 28.57 -6.10
C GLU A 41 -8.25 28.12 -5.31
N THR A 42 -8.98 27.14 -5.84
CA THR A 42 -10.21 26.61 -5.22
C THR A 42 -10.00 25.52 -4.20
N THR A 43 -9.04 24.63 -4.43
CA THR A 43 -8.82 23.44 -3.59
C THR A 43 -7.57 23.54 -2.73
N GLY A 44 -6.62 24.41 -3.07
CA GLY A 44 -5.29 24.47 -2.45
C GLY A 44 -4.38 23.29 -2.80
N LEU A 45 -4.83 22.39 -3.69
CA LEU A 45 -4.10 21.20 -4.10
C LEU A 45 -3.32 21.47 -5.38
N MET A 46 -2.22 20.74 -5.59
CA MET A 46 -1.46 20.79 -6.83
C MET A 46 -2.29 20.26 -7.99
N GLU A 47 -2.29 20.99 -9.09
CA GLU A 47 -2.89 20.56 -10.37
C GLU A 47 -1.87 19.76 -11.18
N PHE A 48 -2.29 18.66 -11.76
CA PHE A 48 -1.47 17.78 -12.59
C PHE A 48 -2.32 17.10 -13.66
N ASN A 49 -1.67 16.49 -14.65
CA ASN A 49 -2.34 15.71 -15.68
C ASN A 49 -2.59 14.28 -15.22
N GLU A 50 -3.83 13.92 -14.98
CA GLU A 50 -4.26 12.59 -14.50
C GLU A 50 -3.99 11.46 -15.52
N GLU A 51 -3.68 11.77 -16.80
CA GLU A 51 -3.21 10.77 -17.77
C GLU A 51 -1.76 10.29 -17.50
N LEU A 52 -1.00 11.02 -16.67
CA LEU A 52 0.41 10.73 -16.37
C LEU A 52 0.68 10.54 -14.89
N PHE A 53 -0.09 11.20 -14.05
CA PHE A 53 0.18 11.33 -12.64
C PHE A 53 -1.06 11.04 -11.79
N TYR A 54 -0.82 10.70 -10.54
CA TYR A 54 -1.83 10.61 -9.52
C TYR A 54 -1.33 11.21 -8.20
N ARG A 55 -2.22 11.31 -7.25
CA ARG A 55 -1.91 11.61 -5.86
C ARG A 55 -2.79 10.78 -4.95
N ASN A 56 -2.21 10.30 -3.85
CA ASN A 56 -2.93 9.59 -2.80
C ASN A 56 -3.83 10.55 -2.01
N ASP A 57 -4.90 11.02 -2.63
CA ASP A 57 -5.96 11.78 -2.00
C ASP A 57 -7.04 10.84 -1.47
N TYR A 58 -7.75 11.27 -0.41
CA TYR A 58 -8.96 10.57 0.00
C TYR A 58 -10.04 10.76 -1.08
N LYS A 59 -10.29 9.73 -1.85
CA LYS A 59 -11.26 9.75 -2.97
C LYS A 59 -12.52 8.95 -2.65
N VAL A 60 -12.37 7.86 -1.92
CA VAL A 60 -13.45 6.91 -1.61
C VAL A 60 -13.26 6.37 -0.20
N ASP A 61 -14.38 6.12 0.48
CA ASP A 61 -14.40 5.46 1.77
C ASP A 61 -14.20 3.95 1.59
N GLY A 62 -13.22 3.38 2.26
CA GLY A 62 -12.88 1.95 2.16
C GLY A 62 -11.76 1.58 3.13
N PRO A 63 -12.04 1.59 4.45
CA PRO A 63 -11.08 1.07 5.42
C PRO A 63 -10.73 -0.39 5.14
N ASP A 64 -9.54 -0.80 5.55
CA ASP A 64 -9.08 -2.18 5.45
C ASP A 64 -9.14 -2.73 4.01
N PRO A 65 -8.49 -2.03 3.04
CA PRO A 65 -8.67 -2.31 1.63
C PRO A 65 -8.02 -3.62 1.21
N PHE A 66 -8.81 -4.51 0.65
CA PHE A 66 -8.31 -5.70 -0.05
C PHE A 66 -8.55 -5.56 -1.54
N VAL A 67 -7.49 -5.63 -2.33
CA VAL A 67 -7.57 -5.57 -3.80
C VAL A 67 -7.46 -6.96 -4.40
N PHE A 68 -8.51 -7.36 -5.09
CA PHE A 68 -8.64 -8.63 -5.76
C PHE A 68 -8.44 -8.48 -7.27
N ASP A 69 -7.45 -9.19 -7.82
CA ASP A 69 -7.26 -9.34 -9.27
C ASP A 69 -8.22 -10.41 -9.79
N ASP A 70 -9.22 -9.99 -10.55
CA ASP A 70 -10.24 -10.91 -11.04
C ASP A 70 -9.73 -11.77 -12.19
N PRO A 71 -9.56 -13.10 -12.02
CA PRO A 71 -9.04 -13.98 -13.07
C PRO A 71 -9.95 -14.09 -14.30
N LYS A 72 -11.15 -13.52 -14.26
CA LYS A 72 -12.15 -13.58 -15.34
C LYS A 72 -12.34 -12.29 -16.11
N SER A 73 -11.71 -11.20 -15.66
CA SER A 73 -11.82 -9.89 -16.31
C SER A 73 -10.53 -9.09 -16.17
N ASP A 74 -10.48 -7.91 -16.78
CA ASP A 74 -9.36 -6.97 -16.63
C ASP A 74 -9.58 -5.99 -15.47
N TRP A 75 -10.48 -6.31 -14.53
CA TRP A 75 -10.80 -5.45 -13.41
C TRP A 75 -10.13 -5.93 -12.13
N TYR A 76 -9.67 -4.96 -11.35
CA TYR A 76 -9.31 -5.12 -9.96
C TYR A 76 -10.48 -4.63 -9.11
N TYR A 77 -10.87 -5.40 -8.10
CA TYR A 77 -11.93 -5.05 -7.16
C TYR A 77 -11.33 -4.74 -5.80
N CYS A 78 -11.65 -3.57 -5.25
CA CYS A 78 -11.29 -3.21 -3.89
C CYS A 78 -12.50 -3.41 -2.98
N PHE A 79 -12.30 -4.20 -1.94
CA PHE A 79 -13.27 -4.43 -0.89
C PHE A 79 -12.80 -3.70 0.37
N GLY A 80 -13.71 -3.05 1.07
CA GLY A 80 -13.42 -2.35 2.31
C GLY A 80 -14.41 -2.67 3.42
N THR A 81 -14.06 -2.31 4.64
CA THR A 81 -14.96 -2.35 5.79
C THR A 81 -16.25 -1.59 5.48
N GLY A 82 -17.38 -2.08 6.01
CA GLY A 82 -18.71 -1.66 5.55
C GLY A 82 -19.17 -2.37 4.29
N MET A 83 -18.37 -3.34 3.80
CA MET A 83 -18.63 -4.17 2.62
C MET A 83 -18.80 -3.36 1.34
N VAL A 84 -18.18 -2.20 1.28
CA VAL A 84 -18.12 -1.37 0.07
C VAL A 84 -17.27 -2.06 -0.99
N VAL A 85 -17.66 -1.92 -2.25
CA VAL A 85 -16.95 -2.49 -3.39
C VAL A 85 -16.71 -1.41 -4.42
N TYR A 86 -15.45 -1.24 -4.76
CA TYR A 86 -14.98 -0.42 -5.88
C TYR A 86 -14.30 -1.32 -6.91
N ARG A 87 -14.12 -0.81 -8.11
CA ARG A 87 -13.29 -1.45 -9.12
C ARG A 87 -12.38 -0.43 -9.79
N THR A 88 -11.28 -0.92 -10.32
CA THR A 88 -10.29 -0.09 -11.01
C THR A 88 -9.61 -0.86 -12.13
N LYS A 89 -8.93 -0.13 -13.02
CA LYS A 89 -8.01 -0.70 -14.02
C LYS A 89 -6.56 -0.24 -13.84
N ASP A 90 -6.31 0.66 -12.89
CA ASP A 90 -5.02 1.33 -12.70
C ASP A 90 -4.60 1.49 -11.24
N LEU A 91 -5.41 1.06 -10.28
CA LEU A 91 -5.24 1.20 -8.82
C LEU A 91 -5.38 2.64 -8.30
N VAL A 92 -5.72 3.58 -9.14
CA VAL A 92 -5.80 5.02 -8.83
C VAL A 92 -7.23 5.55 -8.94
N ASP A 93 -7.90 5.20 -10.03
CA ASP A 93 -9.27 5.62 -10.28
C ASP A 93 -10.24 4.52 -9.86
N TRP A 94 -10.97 4.78 -8.78
CA TRP A 94 -11.90 3.84 -8.17
C TRP A 94 -13.34 4.13 -8.56
N GLU A 95 -13.94 3.23 -9.34
CA GLU A 95 -15.36 3.29 -9.70
C GLU A 95 -16.20 2.55 -8.65
N PRO A 96 -17.22 3.19 -8.04
CA PRO A 96 -18.10 2.50 -7.10
C PRO A 96 -18.93 1.42 -7.82
N VAL A 97 -18.96 0.22 -7.27
CA VAL A 97 -19.79 -0.89 -7.74
C VAL A 97 -21.02 -1.05 -6.85
N GLY A 98 -20.86 -0.86 -5.54
CA GLY A 98 -21.93 -0.98 -4.56
C GLY A 98 -21.45 -1.66 -3.27
N HIS A 99 -22.25 -2.59 -2.74
CA HIS A 99 -21.90 -3.36 -1.56
C HIS A 99 -21.83 -4.84 -1.89
N ALA A 100 -20.89 -5.54 -1.26
CA ALA A 100 -20.69 -6.98 -1.46
C ALA A 100 -21.88 -7.83 -1.06
N PHE A 101 -22.72 -7.33 -0.15
CA PHE A 101 -23.96 -7.97 0.26
C PHE A 101 -25.16 -7.13 -0.20
N ASP A 102 -26.30 -7.78 -0.41
CA ASP A 102 -27.53 -7.08 -0.74
C ASP A 102 -27.96 -6.25 0.49
N VAL A 103 -27.91 -4.92 0.38
CA VAL A 103 -28.27 -4.00 1.47
C VAL A 103 -29.76 -3.98 1.79
N ASP A 104 -30.62 -4.44 0.87
CA ASP A 104 -32.04 -4.66 1.13
C ASP A 104 -32.27 -5.87 2.03
N ILE A 105 -31.25 -6.73 2.15
CA ILE A 105 -31.15 -7.70 3.24
C ILE A 105 -30.74 -6.91 4.48
N ASN A 106 -31.71 -6.36 5.15
CA ASN A 106 -31.50 -5.69 6.41
C ASN A 106 -30.81 -6.67 7.38
N TRP A 107 -29.52 -6.45 7.59
CA TRP A 107 -28.67 -7.23 8.48
C TRP A 107 -29.32 -7.49 9.84
N SER A 108 -30.29 -6.63 10.23
CA SER A 108 -30.91 -6.63 11.53
C SER A 108 -32.27 -7.29 11.63
N GLU A 109 -33.04 -7.41 10.56
CA GLU A 109 -34.50 -7.65 10.74
C GLU A 109 -35.12 -8.84 10.01
N THR A 110 -34.54 -9.31 8.91
CA THR A 110 -35.22 -10.27 8.03
C THR A 110 -34.59 -11.62 7.90
N ASN A 111 -33.37 -11.84 8.43
CA ASN A 111 -32.65 -13.07 8.22
C ASN A 111 -32.13 -13.75 9.48
N GLU A 112 -31.98 -15.02 9.34
CA GLU A 112 -31.37 -15.98 10.25
C GLU A 112 -29.93 -15.59 10.65
N ILE A 113 -29.36 -14.51 10.03
CA ILE A 113 -28.00 -14.04 10.24
C ILE A 113 -28.06 -12.69 10.95
N LEU A 114 -27.64 -12.68 12.20
CA LEU A 114 -27.73 -11.54 13.08
C LEU A 114 -26.35 -10.96 13.40
N TYR A 115 -25.76 -10.20 12.45
CA TYR A 115 -24.51 -9.48 12.68
C TYR A 115 -24.77 -8.03 13.05
N ALA A 116 -23.94 -7.48 13.94
CA ALA A 116 -23.95 -6.06 14.29
C ALA A 116 -23.03 -5.27 13.36
N ASP A 117 -21.81 -5.78 13.14
CA ASP A 117 -20.80 -5.19 12.29
C ASP A 117 -20.08 -6.26 11.46
N VAL A 118 -19.56 -5.86 10.30
CA VAL A 118 -18.73 -6.68 9.42
C VAL A 118 -17.58 -5.83 8.86
N TRP A 119 -16.36 -6.38 8.85
CA TRP A 119 -15.18 -5.65 8.43
C TRP A 119 -14.09 -6.54 7.87
N ALA A 120 -13.04 -5.92 7.27
CA ALA A 120 -11.86 -6.55 6.70
C ALA A 120 -12.19 -7.75 5.80
N PRO A 121 -12.91 -7.53 4.68
CA PRO A 121 -13.22 -8.60 3.74
C PRO A 121 -12.03 -8.92 2.84
N GLU A 122 -11.78 -10.22 2.61
CA GLU A 122 -10.87 -10.68 1.56
C GLU A 122 -11.53 -11.74 0.67
N VAL A 123 -11.19 -11.75 -0.60
CA VAL A 123 -11.85 -12.56 -1.63
C VAL A 123 -10.84 -13.44 -2.35
N VAL A 124 -11.25 -14.68 -2.63
CA VAL A 124 -10.55 -15.57 -3.54
C VAL A 124 -11.49 -16.16 -4.58
N TYR A 125 -10.93 -16.56 -5.70
CA TYR A 125 -11.67 -17.35 -6.68
C TYR A 125 -11.46 -18.85 -6.41
N ASP A 126 -12.56 -19.59 -6.31
CA ASP A 126 -12.58 -21.04 -6.15
C ASP A 126 -12.83 -21.71 -7.51
N ASP A 127 -11.73 -22.10 -8.16
CA ASP A 127 -11.78 -22.77 -9.47
C ASP A 127 -12.60 -24.06 -9.46
N ALA A 128 -12.59 -24.79 -8.32
CA ALA A 128 -13.28 -26.07 -8.22
C ALA A 128 -14.81 -25.94 -8.21
N GLU A 129 -15.30 -24.83 -7.67
CA GLU A 129 -16.73 -24.56 -7.54
C GLU A 129 -17.20 -23.42 -8.50
N ASP A 130 -16.28 -22.87 -9.30
CA ASP A 130 -16.51 -21.75 -10.23
C ASP A 130 -17.27 -20.59 -9.60
N ARG A 131 -16.69 -20.05 -8.51
CA ARG A 131 -17.29 -18.95 -7.74
C ARG A 131 -16.27 -18.19 -6.91
N TYR A 132 -16.69 -17.07 -6.40
CA TYR A 132 -15.91 -16.23 -5.50
C TYR A 132 -16.26 -16.57 -4.05
N VAL A 133 -15.25 -16.63 -3.20
CA VAL A 133 -15.37 -16.88 -1.76
C VAL A 133 -14.83 -15.68 -1.03
N MET A 134 -15.64 -15.06 -0.21
CA MET A 134 -15.27 -13.96 0.67
C MET A 134 -15.11 -14.48 2.09
N PHE A 135 -14.03 -14.10 2.73
CA PHE A 135 -13.84 -14.23 4.17
C PHE A 135 -13.95 -12.85 4.79
N VAL A 136 -14.56 -12.74 5.97
CA VAL A 136 -14.84 -11.46 6.59
C VAL A 136 -14.92 -11.60 8.11
N SER A 137 -14.49 -10.56 8.81
CA SER A 137 -14.67 -10.43 10.24
C SER A 137 -16.08 -9.96 10.56
N ALA A 138 -16.66 -10.44 11.65
CA ALA A 138 -17.99 -10.04 12.07
C ALA A 138 -18.17 -10.02 13.59
N THR A 139 -19.05 -9.17 14.09
CA THR A 139 -19.56 -9.20 15.46
C THR A 139 -20.98 -9.75 15.43
N PRO A 140 -21.27 -10.88 16.08
CA PRO A 140 -22.63 -11.39 16.17
C PRO A 140 -23.51 -10.47 16.97
N LYS A 141 -24.72 -10.21 16.48
CA LYS A 141 -25.70 -9.34 17.17
C LYS A 141 -26.09 -9.85 18.57
N ALA A 142 -26.08 -11.17 18.76
CA ALA A 142 -26.39 -11.79 20.05
C ALA A 142 -25.32 -11.48 21.12
N THR A 143 -24.12 -11.05 20.71
CA THR A 143 -23.01 -10.67 21.60
C THR A 143 -22.78 -9.17 21.60
N TYR A 144 -23.63 -8.37 20.98
CA TYR A 144 -23.49 -6.92 20.95
C TYR A 144 -23.37 -6.37 22.37
N GLY A 145 -22.22 -5.74 22.66
CA GLY A 145 -21.85 -5.29 24.01
C GLY A 145 -21.03 -6.29 24.83
N VAL A 146 -20.73 -7.48 24.27
CA VAL A 146 -19.70 -8.40 24.75
C VAL A 146 -18.80 -8.63 23.55
N GLU A 147 -17.59 -8.10 23.57
CA GLU A 147 -16.65 -8.12 22.45
C GLU A 147 -16.25 -9.54 22.06
N HIS A 148 -16.97 -10.12 21.11
CA HIS A 148 -16.63 -11.39 20.47
C HIS A 148 -16.59 -11.18 18.97
N TYR A 149 -15.43 -11.40 18.39
CA TYR A 149 -15.17 -11.27 16.97
C TYR A 149 -15.03 -12.63 16.32
N MET A 150 -15.47 -12.73 15.09
CA MET A 150 -15.55 -14.02 14.43
C MET A 150 -15.39 -13.91 12.92
N LEU A 151 -14.93 -15.01 12.33
CA LEU A 151 -14.84 -15.15 10.89
C LEU A 151 -16.11 -15.75 10.32
N MET A 152 -16.60 -15.19 9.26
CA MET A 152 -17.56 -15.84 8.41
C MET A 152 -17.04 -15.96 6.99
N SER A 153 -17.64 -16.84 6.21
CA SER A 153 -17.41 -16.96 4.78
C SER A 153 -18.72 -16.84 4.01
N ALA A 154 -18.63 -16.26 2.84
CA ALA A 154 -19.76 -16.07 1.94
C ALA A 154 -19.32 -16.36 0.50
N VAL A 155 -20.27 -16.62 -0.38
CA VAL A 155 -19.99 -17.00 -1.76
C VAL A 155 -20.83 -16.23 -2.75
N SER A 156 -20.28 -15.97 -3.93
CA SER A 156 -20.98 -15.31 -5.03
C SER A 156 -20.57 -15.89 -6.38
N LYS A 157 -21.40 -15.67 -7.40
CA LYS A 157 -21.08 -15.98 -8.81
C LYS A 157 -20.38 -14.82 -9.52
N THR A 158 -20.37 -13.65 -8.92
CA THR A 158 -19.68 -12.47 -9.44
C THR A 158 -18.66 -11.96 -8.42
N PRO A 159 -17.56 -11.33 -8.84
CA PRO A 159 -16.55 -10.85 -7.89
C PRO A 159 -17.11 -9.82 -6.90
N TYR A 160 -18.04 -9.00 -7.33
CA TYR A 160 -18.61 -7.90 -6.55
C TYR A 160 -19.86 -8.26 -5.74
N GLY A 161 -20.30 -9.53 -5.76
CA GLY A 161 -21.51 -9.95 -5.03
C GLY A 161 -22.80 -9.93 -5.89
N PRO A 162 -23.99 -9.99 -5.28
CA PRO A 162 -24.15 -10.16 -3.84
C PRO A 162 -23.62 -11.51 -3.34
N TYR A 163 -23.01 -11.48 -2.16
CA TYR A 163 -22.50 -12.67 -1.50
C TYR A 163 -23.56 -13.27 -0.57
N GLU A 164 -23.66 -14.60 -0.56
CA GLU A 164 -24.51 -15.37 0.35
C GLU A 164 -23.63 -16.03 1.42
N VAL A 165 -23.97 -15.79 2.69
CA VAL A 165 -23.23 -16.36 3.83
C VAL A 165 -23.43 -17.88 3.90
N ILE A 166 -22.33 -18.59 4.13
CA ILE A 166 -22.35 -20.04 4.33
C ILE A 166 -22.74 -20.34 5.77
N ASN A 167 -23.78 -21.17 5.94
CA ASN A 167 -24.18 -21.67 7.24
C ASN A 167 -23.59 -23.08 7.48
N TYR A 168 -22.64 -23.18 8.39
CA TYR A 168 -21.99 -24.43 8.74
C TYR A 168 -22.74 -25.25 9.80
N ALA A 169 -23.71 -24.66 10.48
CA ALA A 169 -24.39 -25.27 11.62
C ALA A 169 -25.75 -25.90 11.27
N ASP A 170 -26.47 -25.34 10.30
CA ASP A 170 -27.84 -25.77 9.99
C ASP A 170 -27.96 -26.26 8.54
N PRO A 171 -28.07 -27.59 8.36
CA PRO A 171 -28.28 -28.18 7.03
C PRO A 171 -29.59 -27.77 6.36
N SER A 172 -30.55 -27.29 7.13
CA SER A 172 -31.87 -26.84 6.64
C SER A 172 -31.94 -25.35 6.34
N SER A 173 -30.89 -24.60 6.65
CA SER A 173 -30.79 -23.17 6.42
C SER A 173 -31.01 -22.82 4.95
N LYS A 174 -31.67 -21.69 4.70
CA LYS A 174 -31.84 -21.15 3.35
C LYS A 174 -30.55 -20.51 2.80
N GLY A 175 -29.53 -20.33 3.64
CA GLY A 175 -28.23 -19.87 3.23
C GLY A 175 -27.58 -20.81 2.24
N TYR A 176 -26.70 -20.25 1.40
CA TYR A 176 -26.03 -21.00 0.33
C TYR A 176 -25.41 -22.28 0.83
N ALA A 177 -25.82 -23.40 0.20
CA ALA A 177 -25.23 -24.72 0.42
C ALA A 177 -25.17 -25.21 1.88
N GLY A 178 -26.09 -24.77 2.75
CA GLY A 178 -26.15 -25.19 4.15
C GLY A 178 -25.98 -26.68 4.36
N SER A 179 -26.64 -27.51 3.54
CA SER A 179 -26.50 -28.97 3.62
C SER A 179 -25.14 -29.51 3.14
N LYS A 180 -24.42 -28.78 2.28
CA LYS A 180 -23.14 -29.25 1.70
C LYS A 180 -21.95 -29.04 2.65
N TYR A 181 -21.96 -27.95 3.41
CA TYR A 181 -20.86 -27.59 4.31
C TYR A 181 -21.25 -27.71 5.78
N ALA A 182 -22.49 -28.08 6.07
CA ALA A 182 -22.93 -28.27 7.44
C ALA A 182 -22.06 -29.31 8.15
N ARG A 183 -21.70 -28.99 9.38
CA ARG A 183 -20.91 -29.85 10.26
C ARG A 183 -21.83 -30.53 11.25
N ASP A 184 -21.45 -31.73 11.67
CA ASP A 184 -22.20 -32.45 12.70
C ASP A 184 -21.70 -32.04 14.09
N TYR A 185 -22.50 -31.25 14.78
CA TYR A 185 -22.27 -30.82 16.15
C TYR A 185 -23.13 -31.60 17.17
N SER A 186 -23.59 -32.81 16.83
CA SER A 186 -24.45 -33.62 17.72
C SER A 186 -23.69 -34.33 18.84
N GLY A 187 -22.37 -34.44 18.76
CA GLY A 187 -21.53 -35.10 19.77
C GLY A 187 -21.55 -34.37 21.13
N SER A 188 -21.27 -35.12 22.22
CA SER A 188 -21.23 -34.57 23.57
C SER A 188 -20.07 -33.59 23.80
N GLU A 189 -19.04 -33.63 22.96
CA GLU A 189 -17.91 -32.70 22.95
C GLU A 189 -18.32 -31.25 22.65
N TYR A 190 -19.49 -31.07 22.04
CA TYR A 190 -20.07 -29.75 21.72
C TYR A 190 -21.07 -29.26 22.76
N ASP A 191 -21.32 -29.99 23.88
CA ASP A 191 -22.39 -29.64 24.84
C ASP A 191 -22.20 -28.24 25.44
N GLU A 192 -20.95 -27.80 25.69
CA GLU A 192 -20.68 -26.47 26.21
C GLU A 192 -20.95 -25.34 25.21
N TYR A 193 -20.93 -25.65 23.91
CA TYR A 193 -21.22 -24.70 22.82
C TYR A 193 -22.68 -24.74 22.38
N ARG A 194 -23.42 -25.80 22.71
CA ARG A 194 -24.76 -26.09 22.20
C ARG A 194 -25.80 -25.05 22.61
N ALA A 195 -25.60 -24.39 23.76
CA ALA A 195 -26.50 -23.30 24.20
C ALA A 195 -26.43 -22.09 23.24
N ASP A 196 -25.34 -21.94 22.53
CA ASP A 196 -25.12 -20.85 21.59
C ASP A 196 -25.58 -21.20 20.16
N MET A 197 -25.96 -22.49 19.94
CA MET A 197 -26.58 -22.98 18.69
C MET A 197 -28.09 -22.75 18.61
N GLN A 198 -28.70 -21.98 19.52
CA GLN A 198 -30.11 -21.67 19.47
C GLN A 198 -30.43 -20.84 18.20
N PRO A 199 -31.67 -20.93 17.67
CA PRO A 199 -32.05 -20.23 16.44
C PRO A 199 -31.82 -18.73 16.47
N ASP A 200 -31.94 -18.10 17.64
CA ASP A 200 -31.64 -16.68 17.86
C ASP A 200 -30.14 -16.38 17.98
N ARG A 201 -29.30 -17.41 18.00
CA ARG A 201 -27.86 -17.33 18.11
C ARG A 201 -27.12 -18.15 17.04
N GLN A 202 -27.81 -18.62 16.03
CA GLN A 202 -27.21 -19.43 14.93
C GLN A 202 -26.04 -18.75 14.25
N SER A 203 -25.98 -17.42 14.30
CA SER A 203 -24.82 -16.66 13.84
C SER A 203 -23.50 -17.17 14.42
N PHE A 204 -23.45 -17.67 15.66
CA PHE A 204 -22.22 -18.18 16.26
C PHE A 204 -21.59 -19.36 15.54
N PHE A 205 -22.33 -20.10 14.76
CA PHE A 205 -21.82 -21.27 14.04
C PHE A 205 -21.55 -21.04 12.58
N ASN A 206 -22.15 -20.02 12.00
CA ASN A 206 -21.87 -19.63 10.63
C ASN A 206 -20.45 -19.13 10.45
N TYR A 207 -19.91 -18.54 11.50
CA TYR A 207 -18.57 -18.02 11.47
C TYR A 207 -17.55 -18.94 12.14
N LEU A 208 -17.99 -19.92 12.86
CA LEU A 208 -17.10 -21.03 13.18
C LEU A 208 -16.79 -21.80 11.91
N PHE A 209 -16.31 -21.06 10.91
CA PHE A 209 -15.46 -21.59 9.88
C PHE A 209 -14.40 -22.51 10.51
N LEU A 210 -13.98 -22.20 11.74
CA LEU A 210 -13.19 -23.04 12.60
C LEU A 210 -14.11 -23.78 13.59
N ASP A 211 -14.07 -25.11 13.55
CA ASP A 211 -14.76 -25.98 14.52
C ASP A 211 -14.22 -25.70 15.94
N PRO A 212 -15.05 -25.32 16.91
CA PRO A 212 -14.58 -24.85 18.21
C PRO A 212 -13.78 -25.92 18.97
N VAL A 213 -14.21 -27.16 18.95
CA VAL A 213 -13.52 -28.25 19.67
C VAL A 213 -12.14 -28.50 19.07
N LYS A 214 -12.07 -28.63 17.74
CA LYS A 214 -10.80 -28.88 17.04
C LYS A 214 -9.89 -27.66 17.06
N TYR A 215 -10.49 -26.47 16.93
CA TYR A 215 -9.75 -25.22 16.96
C TYR A 215 -9.02 -25.00 18.28
N TYR A 216 -9.72 -25.12 19.40
CA TYR A 216 -9.10 -24.97 20.72
C TYR A 216 -8.09 -26.07 21.03
N ALA A 217 -8.38 -27.32 20.63
CA ALA A 217 -7.38 -28.40 20.75
C ALA A 217 -6.11 -28.11 19.95
N ALA A 218 -6.24 -27.46 18.80
CA ALA A 218 -5.10 -27.04 17.98
C ALA A 218 -4.32 -25.87 18.62
N LEU A 219 -5.00 -24.89 19.21
CA LEU A 219 -4.37 -23.80 19.94
C LEU A 219 -3.62 -24.30 21.20
N ASP A 220 -4.23 -25.22 21.96
CA ASP A 220 -3.59 -25.89 23.08
C ASP A 220 -2.30 -26.62 22.64
N ARG A 221 -2.34 -27.32 21.52
CA ARG A 221 -1.21 -28.06 20.96
C ARG A 221 -0.01 -27.15 20.67
N VAL A 222 -0.24 -25.93 20.16
CA VAL A 222 0.83 -24.99 19.84
C VAL A 222 1.21 -24.10 21.03
N GLY A 223 0.48 -24.19 22.14
CA GLY A 223 0.71 -23.41 23.36
C GLY A 223 0.29 -21.95 23.25
N PHE A 224 -0.73 -21.67 22.44
CA PHE A 224 -1.24 -20.30 22.22
C PHE A 224 -1.90 -19.76 23.51
N PRO A 225 -1.59 -18.54 23.96
CA PRO A 225 -2.10 -17.99 25.21
C PRO A 225 -3.49 -17.35 25.05
N TYR A 226 -4.55 -18.13 25.13
CA TYR A 226 -5.93 -17.63 24.99
C TYR A 226 -6.76 -17.76 26.27
N SER A 227 -6.38 -17.16 27.35
CA SER A 227 -7.03 -17.37 28.65
C SER A 227 -8.44 -16.78 28.79
N THR A 228 -8.81 -15.79 28.00
CA THR A 228 -10.05 -15.01 28.18
C THR A 228 -11.17 -15.36 27.18
N TYR A 229 -10.84 -15.91 26.02
CA TYR A 229 -11.76 -16.05 24.88
C TYR A 229 -12.09 -17.50 24.51
N LYS A 230 -11.82 -18.41 25.43
CA LYS A 230 -11.88 -19.86 25.22
C LYS A 230 -13.21 -20.38 24.65
N LYS A 231 -14.29 -19.67 24.85
CA LYS A 231 -15.62 -20.17 24.46
C LYS A 231 -16.02 -19.77 23.02
N TYR A 232 -15.49 -18.68 22.49
CA TYR A 232 -15.99 -18.06 21.26
C TYR A 232 -14.95 -17.79 20.18
N GLY A 233 -13.65 -17.93 20.48
CA GLY A 233 -12.55 -17.91 19.52
C GLY A 233 -12.45 -16.62 18.73
N ASP A 234 -12.11 -15.53 19.38
CA ASP A 234 -11.94 -14.25 18.70
C ASP A 234 -10.90 -14.37 17.59
N SER A 235 -11.35 -14.20 16.36
CA SER A 235 -10.52 -14.22 15.16
C SER A 235 -11.07 -13.19 14.18
N ILE A 236 -10.17 -12.36 13.65
CA ILE A 236 -10.49 -11.32 12.67
C ILE A 236 -9.47 -11.35 11.51
N ASP A 237 -9.67 -10.52 10.53
CA ASP A 237 -8.77 -10.23 9.42
C ASP A 237 -8.26 -11.50 8.72
N PRO A 238 -9.15 -12.21 8.06
CA PRO A 238 -8.82 -13.45 7.38
C PRO A 238 -8.04 -13.18 6.08
N HIS A 239 -6.83 -13.72 5.95
CA HIS A 239 -6.05 -13.66 4.71
C HIS A 239 -5.95 -15.06 4.07
N PRO A 240 -6.69 -15.34 2.98
CA PRO A 240 -6.56 -16.55 2.21
C PRO A 240 -5.35 -16.47 1.26
N PHE A 241 -4.52 -17.51 1.27
CA PHE A 241 -3.32 -17.56 0.45
C PHE A 241 -3.20 -18.90 -0.28
N VAL A 242 -2.89 -18.85 -1.57
CA VAL A 242 -2.50 -20.02 -2.36
C VAL A 242 -1.00 -20.03 -2.54
N ASP A 243 -0.32 -21.02 -2.01
CA ASP A 243 1.12 -21.15 -2.16
C ASP A 243 1.49 -21.39 -3.63
N PRO A 244 2.18 -20.47 -4.30
CA PRO A 244 2.51 -20.59 -5.71
C PRO A 244 3.48 -21.76 -6.01
N LYS A 245 4.18 -22.25 -4.97
CA LYS A 245 5.10 -23.39 -5.09
C LYS A 245 4.39 -24.74 -5.10
N THR A 246 3.32 -24.88 -4.33
CA THR A 246 2.67 -26.19 -4.08
C THR A 246 1.21 -26.24 -4.51
N GLY A 247 0.58 -25.10 -4.75
CA GLY A 247 -0.86 -24.99 -4.99
C GLY A 247 -1.72 -25.23 -3.75
N LYS A 248 -1.12 -25.40 -2.58
CA LYS A 248 -1.85 -25.58 -1.32
C LYS A 248 -2.47 -24.27 -0.88
N LYS A 249 -3.61 -24.37 -0.22
CA LYS A 249 -4.38 -23.27 0.32
C LYS A 249 -4.10 -23.09 1.79
N TYR A 250 -4.00 -21.85 2.23
CA TYR A 250 -3.79 -21.47 3.63
C TYR A 250 -4.74 -20.34 4.01
N LEU A 251 -5.09 -20.27 5.28
CA LEU A 251 -5.81 -19.16 5.87
C LEU A 251 -5.01 -18.63 7.07
N TYR A 252 -4.65 -17.36 7.01
CA TYR A 252 -4.06 -16.61 8.12
C TYR A 252 -5.16 -15.80 8.79
N VAL A 253 -5.11 -15.67 10.08
CA VAL A 253 -6.09 -14.89 10.84
C VAL A 253 -5.43 -14.21 12.03
N THR A 254 -5.95 -13.07 12.40
CA THR A 254 -5.59 -12.37 13.63
C THR A 254 -6.34 -12.98 14.81
N ALA A 255 -5.61 -13.40 15.81
CA ALA A 255 -6.13 -13.97 17.05
C ALA A 255 -5.15 -13.65 18.18
N HIS A 256 -5.12 -12.42 18.66
CA HIS A 256 -4.12 -11.93 19.60
C HIS A 256 -2.68 -12.27 19.15
N GLY A 257 -2.32 -11.75 17.99
CA GLY A 257 -1.22 -12.19 17.15
C GLY A 257 -1.77 -12.94 15.93
N ILE A 258 -0.92 -13.54 15.14
CA ILE A 258 -1.32 -14.23 13.91
C ILE A 258 -1.18 -15.73 14.06
N ILE A 259 -2.22 -16.46 13.67
CA ILE A 259 -2.20 -17.91 13.49
C ILE A 259 -2.51 -18.25 12.02
N ALA A 260 -2.14 -19.44 11.59
CA ALA A 260 -2.41 -19.90 10.24
C ALA A 260 -2.73 -21.41 10.22
N VAL A 261 -3.49 -21.82 9.20
CA VAL A 261 -3.88 -23.20 9.01
C VAL A 261 -3.83 -23.56 7.53
N GLU A 262 -3.38 -24.78 7.17
CA GLU A 262 -3.57 -25.33 5.81
C GLU A 262 -5.05 -25.66 5.61
N MET A 263 -5.58 -25.29 4.45
CA MET A 263 -6.95 -25.56 4.05
C MET A 263 -7.00 -26.76 3.10
N GLN A 264 -7.97 -27.66 3.29
CA GLN A 264 -8.23 -28.74 2.34
C GLN A 264 -8.87 -28.18 1.05
N ASP A 265 -9.83 -27.35 1.23
CA ASP A 265 -10.53 -26.49 0.28
C ASP A 265 -10.81 -25.15 0.98
N TRP A 266 -11.53 -24.20 0.37
CA TRP A 266 -11.79 -22.91 1.01
C TRP A 266 -12.80 -22.95 2.18
N TYR A 267 -13.26 -24.16 2.55
CA TYR A 267 -14.34 -24.38 3.54
C TYR A 267 -13.91 -25.29 4.69
N THR A 268 -12.76 -25.99 4.56
CA THR A 268 -12.37 -27.06 5.47
C THR A 268 -10.94 -26.88 5.97
N PRO A 269 -10.74 -26.34 7.19
CA PRO A 269 -9.43 -26.24 7.80
C PRO A 269 -8.86 -27.61 8.21
N LYS A 270 -7.56 -27.79 8.05
CA LYS A 270 -6.80 -28.93 8.59
C LYS A 270 -6.21 -28.54 9.95
N TYR A 271 -6.98 -28.67 11.00
CA TYR A 271 -6.61 -28.19 12.34
C TYR A 271 -5.31 -28.75 12.89
N GLU A 272 -4.92 -29.96 12.45
CA GLU A 272 -3.63 -30.57 12.80
C GLU A 272 -2.43 -29.77 12.28
N THR A 273 -2.63 -28.89 11.31
CA THR A 273 -1.58 -28.04 10.73
C THR A 273 -1.53 -26.65 11.35
N LEU A 274 -2.52 -26.26 12.19
CA LEU A 274 -2.56 -24.94 12.78
C LEU A 274 -1.22 -24.58 13.41
N SER A 275 -0.72 -23.41 13.06
CA SER A 275 0.57 -22.88 13.51
C SER A 275 0.39 -21.49 14.11
N TRP A 276 1.15 -21.21 15.12
CA TRP A 276 1.25 -19.89 15.73
C TRP A 276 2.36 -19.11 15.04
N ILE A 277 2.01 -18.04 14.35
CA ILE A 277 2.89 -17.32 13.42
C ILE A 277 3.60 -16.16 14.09
N SER A 278 2.86 -15.31 14.80
CA SER A 278 3.43 -14.14 15.50
C SER A 278 2.74 -13.87 16.81
N TYR A 279 3.44 -13.14 17.67
CA TYR A 279 2.88 -12.54 18.88
C TYR A 279 3.33 -11.07 18.94
N PRO A 280 2.46 -10.15 19.37
CA PRO A 280 2.83 -8.74 19.51
C PRO A 280 4.07 -8.53 20.39
N GLU A 281 4.83 -7.48 20.15
CA GLU A 281 6.06 -7.07 20.80
C GLU A 281 7.30 -7.97 20.59
N TYR A 282 7.16 -9.21 20.17
CA TYR A 282 8.30 -10.15 20.08
C TYR A 282 8.67 -10.48 18.63
N TYR A 283 9.97 -10.65 18.38
CA TYR A 283 10.49 -10.97 17.05
C TYR A 283 10.07 -12.36 16.60
N THR A 284 9.99 -13.31 17.52
CA THR A 284 9.52 -14.67 17.27
C THR A 284 8.56 -15.15 18.36
N VAL A 285 7.80 -16.17 18.07
CA VAL A 285 6.97 -16.88 19.08
C VAL A 285 7.82 -17.48 20.20
N ASP A 286 9.05 -17.91 19.92
CA ASP A 286 9.94 -18.46 20.94
C ASP A 286 10.50 -17.38 21.86
N ASP A 287 10.70 -16.14 21.37
CA ASP A 287 11.05 -15.00 22.22
C ASP A 287 9.93 -14.71 23.24
N TYR A 288 8.67 -14.70 22.78
CA TYR A 288 7.54 -14.57 23.70
C TYR A 288 7.53 -15.66 24.78
N LYS A 289 7.73 -16.93 24.41
CA LYS A 289 7.75 -18.04 25.38
C LYS A 289 8.89 -17.89 26.39
N THR A 290 10.05 -17.40 25.92
CA THR A 290 11.21 -17.10 26.77
C THR A 290 10.90 -15.96 27.74
N ALA A 291 10.33 -14.85 27.27
CA ALA A 291 9.90 -13.74 28.11
C ALA A 291 8.83 -14.17 29.13
N ALA A 292 7.88 -15.01 28.74
CA ALA A 292 6.86 -15.56 29.62
C ALA A 292 7.43 -16.46 30.72
N SER A 293 8.63 -17.03 30.55
CA SER A 293 9.38 -17.75 31.60
C SER A 293 10.11 -16.82 32.60
N GLY A 294 10.12 -15.52 32.34
CA GLY A 294 10.78 -14.49 33.14
C GLY A 294 12.21 -14.16 32.70
N GLU A 295 12.64 -14.65 31.57
CA GLU A 295 13.92 -14.28 30.96
C GLU A 295 13.77 -13.03 30.11
N TRP A 296 14.82 -12.20 30.05
CA TRP A 296 14.79 -10.99 29.21
C TRP A 296 15.05 -11.34 27.76
N VAL A 297 14.27 -10.71 26.85
CA VAL A 297 14.43 -10.76 25.39
C VAL A 297 14.23 -9.38 24.80
N ASP A 298 14.79 -9.13 23.61
CA ASP A 298 14.56 -7.90 22.87
C ASP A 298 13.12 -7.86 22.31
N THR A 299 12.53 -6.67 22.33
CA THR A 299 11.22 -6.41 21.73
C THR A 299 11.34 -5.71 20.38
N VAL A 300 10.28 -5.81 19.60
CA VAL A 300 10.20 -5.20 18.26
C VAL A 300 10.20 -3.68 18.37
N TYR A 301 11.12 -3.02 17.72
CA TYR A 301 11.41 -1.59 17.87
C TYR A 301 10.29 -0.64 17.43
N TYR A 302 9.43 -1.06 16.49
CA TYR A 302 8.31 -0.27 15.98
C TYR A 302 6.96 -0.60 16.64
N GLU A 303 6.90 -1.61 17.49
CA GLU A 303 5.70 -1.93 18.25
C GLU A 303 5.74 -1.20 19.60
N ASN A 304 4.65 -0.52 19.95
CA ASN A 304 4.56 0.20 21.22
C ASN A 304 4.68 -0.76 22.40
N PRO A 305 5.34 -0.37 23.50
CA PRO A 305 5.36 -1.17 24.71
C PRO A 305 3.94 -1.50 25.19
N GLY A 306 3.64 -2.79 25.39
CA GLY A 306 2.32 -3.29 25.75
C GLY A 306 1.38 -3.40 24.54
N ASN A 307 1.90 -3.35 23.33
CA ASN A 307 1.12 -3.62 22.12
C ASN A 307 0.49 -5.02 22.18
N THR A 308 -0.80 -5.11 21.82
CA THR A 308 -1.55 -6.38 21.78
C THR A 308 -2.01 -6.73 20.37
N ILE A 309 -1.58 -5.96 19.36
CA ILE A 309 -2.10 -5.99 18.01
C ILE A 309 -0.99 -6.38 17.03
N ASN A 310 -1.15 -7.53 16.38
CA ASN A 310 -0.62 -7.85 15.07
C ASN A 310 -1.80 -8.32 14.23
N GLU A 311 -2.24 -7.52 13.28
CA GLU A 311 -3.48 -7.73 12.51
C GLU A 311 -3.29 -7.49 11.02
N GLY A 312 -4.34 -7.69 10.19
CA GLY A 312 -4.29 -7.47 8.75
C GLY A 312 -3.15 -8.22 8.06
N PRO A 313 -3.02 -9.56 8.24
CA PRO A 313 -1.92 -10.31 7.62
C PRO A 313 -2.04 -10.29 6.10
N ALA A 314 -0.91 -10.11 5.39
CA ALA A 314 -0.83 -10.28 3.95
C ALA A 314 0.45 -11.04 3.57
N MET A 315 0.35 -12.03 2.69
CA MET A 315 1.44 -12.96 2.37
C MET A 315 1.96 -12.75 0.96
N MET A 316 3.29 -12.71 0.83
CA MET A 316 3.97 -12.77 -0.45
C MET A 316 5.00 -13.91 -0.47
N TYR A 317 5.21 -14.49 -1.65
CA TYR A 317 6.26 -15.46 -1.91
C TYR A 317 7.27 -14.90 -2.91
N ARG A 318 8.56 -14.96 -2.56
CA ARG A 318 9.64 -14.56 -3.46
C ARG A 318 10.91 -15.36 -3.19
N ASN A 319 11.55 -15.87 -4.25
CA ASN A 319 12.87 -16.50 -4.21
C ASN A 319 13.02 -17.60 -3.13
N GLY A 320 11.95 -18.39 -2.89
CA GLY A 320 11.98 -19.48 -1.92
C GLY A 320 11.60 -19.07 -0.49
N LYS A 321 11.40 -17.78 -0.23
CA LYS A 321 11.00 -17.22 1.05
C LYS A 321 9.55 -16.78 1.04
N TYR A 322 8.93 -16.81 2.21
CA TYR A 322 7.58 -16.32 2.47
C TYR A 322 7.70 -15.07 3.34
N TYR A 323 7.09 -13.99 2.86
CA TYR A 323 7.06 -12.70 3.54
C TYR A 323 5.64 -12.46 4.00
N LEU A 324 5.43 -12.51 5.31
CA LEU A 324 4.16 -12.13 5.92
C LEU A 324 4.30 -10.71 6.46
N THR A 325 3.44 -9.84 6.01
CA THR A 325 3.31 -8.49 6.55
C THR A 325 2.07 -8.41 7.42
N PHE A 326 2.06 -7.45 8.33
CA PHE A 326 0.98 -7.28 9.31
C PHE A 326 0.95 -5.84 9.80
N SER A 327 -0.20 -5.40 10.25
CA SER A 327 -0.31 -4.13 10.93
C SER A 327 -0.07 -4.28 12.43
N ALA A 328 0.57 -3.29 13.02
CA ALA A 328 0.90 -3.24 14.44
C ALA A 328 0.44 -1.93 15.07
N ASN A 329 0.31 -1.93 16.39
CA ASN A 329 -0.22 -0.84 17.19
C ASN A 329 -1.73 -0.60 16.96
N ASP A 330 -2.25 0.54 17.40
CA ASP A 330 -3.68 0.82 17.34
C ASP A 330 -3.99 1.72 16.14
N TYR A 331 -4.92 1.27 15.28
CA TYR A 331 -5.34 2.02 14.08
C TYR A 331 -5.90 3.41 14.37
N THR A 332 -6.31 3.68 15.60
CA THR A 332 -6.86 4.98 16.03
C THR A 332 -5.78 6.04 16.30
N ASN A 333 -4.52 5.75 16.00
CA ASN A 333 -3.43 6.70 16.17
C ASN A 333 -2.33 6.57 15.09
N ASN A 334 -1.42 7.55 15.05
CA ASN A 334 -0.35 7.61 14.04
C ASN A 334 0.77 6.57 14.22
N SER A 335 0.78 5.84 15.34
CA SER A 335 1.74 4.74 15.50
C SER A 335 1.31 3.47 14.76
N TYR A 336 0.11 3.45 14.17
CA TYR A 336 -0.31 2.35 13.30
C TYR A 336 0.63 2.24 12.11
N CYS A 337 1.11 1.04 11.86
CA CYS A 337 2.16 0.81 10.88
C CYS A 337 2.07 -0.60 10.30
N VAL A 338 2.87 -0.86 9.26
CA VAL A 338 3.01 -2.19 8.68
C VAL A 338 4.42 -2.71 8.96
N GLY A 339 4.50 -3.86 9.61
CA GLY A 339 5.73 -4.62 9.80
C GLY A 339 5.86 -5.77 8.80
N GLN A 340 7.08 -6.26 8.62
CA GLN A 340 7.34 -7.44 7.80
C GLN A 340 8.11 -8.52 8.56
N MET A 341 7.79 -9.77 8.24
CA MET A 341 8.47 -10.94 8.77
C MET A 341 8.76 -11.96 7.66
N VAL A 342 9.72 -12.83 7.87
CA VAL A 342 10.18 -13.80 6.89
C VAL A 342 10.17 -15.23 7.44
N GLY A 343 9.86 -16.19 6.59
CA GLY A 343 9.90 -17.62 6.88
C GLY A 343 10.24 -18.45 5.66
N ASP A 344 10.58 -19.71 5.88
CA ASP A 344 10.92 -20.67 4.81
C ASP A 344 9.73 -21.50 4.32
N ARG A 345 8.61 -21.42 5.02
CA ARG A 345 7.39 -22.18 4.76
C ARG A 345 6.14 -21.38 5.08
N PRO A 346 5.01 -21.63 4.43
CA PRO A 346 3.76 -20.89 4.68
C PRO A 346 3.33 -20.89 6.15
N LEU A 347 3.53 -21.99 6.86
CA LEU A 347 3.19 -22.13 8.29
C LEU A 347 4.38 -21.86 9.22
N GLY A 348 5.42 -21.23 8.72
CA GLY A 348 6.59 -20.81 9.48
C GLY A 348 7.57 -21.93 9.88
N PRO A 349 8.45 -21.71 10.87
CA PRO A 349 8.45 -20.50 11.73
C PRO A 349 8.76 -19.22 10.95
N PHE A 350 8.21 -18.11 11.45
CA PHE A 350 8.51 -16.77 10.97
C PHE A 350 9.29 -16.00 12.03
N ARG A 351 10.07 -15.01 11.57
CA ARG A 351 10.66 -13.98 12.40
C ARG A 351 10.37 -12.60 11.86
N LYS A 352 10.05 -11.64 12.70
CA LYS A 352 9.97 -10.23 12.33
C LYS A 352 11.37 -9.73 11.99
N LEU A 353 11.47 -8.86 10.99
CA LEU A 353 12.73 -8.27 10.61
C LEU A 353 13.14 -7.19 11.62
N THR A 354 14.45 -7.05 11.84
CA THR A 354 15.02 -6.03 12.72
C THR A 354 15.07 -4.67 12.03
N GLN A 355 15.49 -3.64 12.77
CA GLN A 355 15.69 -2.30 12.25
C GLN A 355 16.70 -2.29 11.08
N ASP A 356 17.83 -3.00 11.26
CA ASP A 356 18.86 -3.08 10.21
C ASP A 356 18.40 -3.89 8.97
N GLU A 357 17.35 -4.70 9.11
CA GLU A 357 16.75 -5.53 8.05
C GLU A 357 15.47 -4.91 7.45
N HIS A 358 15.14 -3.67 7.80
CA HIS A 358 13.92 -2.99 7.36
C HIS A 358 12.62 -3.65 7.85
N GLY A 359 12.52 -3.89 9.17
CA GLY A 359 11.34 -4.51 9.77
C GLY A 359 10.07 -3.66 9.67
N LEU A 360 10.21 -2.32 9.70
CA LEU A 360 9.13 -1.36 9.54
C LEU A 360 8.92 -1.03 8.05
N LEU A 361 7.93 -1.65 7.44
CA LEU A 361 7.67 -1.51 6.00
C LEU A 361 6.96 -0.20 5.65
N LEU A 362 5.96 0.20 6.44
CA LEU A 362 5.15 1.40 6.18
C LEU A 362 4.77 2.07 7.51
N SER A 363 5.03 3.37 7.60
CA SER A 363 4.65 4.21 8.75
C SER A 363 4.53 5.68 8.32
N VAL A 364 3.92 6.48 9.16
CA VAL A 364 3.85 7.94 8.99
C VAL A 364 4.80 8.60 9.98
N ALA A 365 5.61 9.56 9.51
CA ALA A 365 6.46 10.35 10.39
C ALA A 365 5.62 11.23 11.33
N ASP A 366 6.08 11.40 12.55
CA ASP A 366 5.48 12.34 13.50
C ASP A 366 5.46 13.75 12.92
N GLY A 367 4.35 14.46 13.10
CA GLY A 367 4.17 15.82 12.58
C GLY A 367 3.84 15.88 11.09
N ASN A 368 3.55 14.78 10.43
CA ASN A 368 3.02 14.77 9.07
C ASN A 368 1.66 15.47 9.04
N GLU A 369 1.50 16.45 8.14
CA GLU A 369 0.26 17.22 7.99
C GLU A 369 -0.62 16.70 6.84
N GLU A 370 -0.15 15.70 6.07
CA GLU A 370 -0.82 15.20 4.88
C GLU A 370 -1.34 13.76 5.02
N LEU A 371 -0.73 12.96 5.89
CA LEU A 371 -1.05 11.54 6.08
C LEU A 371 -1.23 11.18 7.55
N ALA A 372 -2.12 10.25 7.84
CA ALA A 372 -2.30 9.70 9.18
C ALA A 372 -2.75 8.24 9.13
N GLY A 373 -2.31 7.46 10.13
CA GLY A 373 -2.80 6.11 10.44
C GLY A 373 -2.77 5.16 9.26
N VAL A 374 -1.60 5.03 8.62
CA VAL A 374 -1.42 4.14 7.47
C VAL A 374 -1.28 2.68 7.91
N GLY A 375 -1.99 1.78 7.27
CA GLY A 375 -1.92 0.36 7.59
C GLY A 375 -3.01 -0.46 6.92
N HIS A 376 -3.23 -1.66 7.41
CA HIS A 376 -4.17 -2.66 6.91
C HIS A 376 -4.20 -2.69 5.37
N HIS A 377 -3.40 -3.54 4.79
CA HIS A 377 -2.99 -3.43 3.40
C HIS A 377 -3.18 -4.74 2.64
N SER A 378 -3.16 -4.63 1.34
CA SER A 378 -3.06 -5.76 0.40
C SER A 378 -2.04 -5.48 -0.69
N PHE A 379 -1.67 -6.51 -1.44
CA PHE A 379 -0.69 -6.41 -2.52
C PHE A 379 -1.32 -6.67 -3.88
N VAL A 380 -0.84 -5.93 -4.88
CA VAL A 380 -1.13 -6.18 -6.29
C VAL A 380 0.18 -6.42 -7.03
N GLN A 381 0.26 -7.52 -7.78
CA GLN A 381 1.40 -7.84 -8.63
C GLN A 381 0.97 -7.84 -10.09
N LYS A 382 1.68 -7.08 -10.94
CA LYS A 382 1.43 -7.04 -12.38
C LYS A 382 2.71 -6.72 -13.14
N ASP A 383 2.98 -7.49 -14.19
CA ASP A 383 4.08 -7.27 -15.14
C ASP A 383 5.45 -7.05 -14.48
N GLY A 384 5.70 -7.74 -13.36
CA GLY A 384 6.95 -7.65 -12.59
C GLY A 384 7.00 -6.53 -11.56
N HIS A 385 5.99 -5.68 -11.50
CA HIS A 385 5.80 -4.66 -10.48
C HIS A 385 4.99 -5.19 -9.31
N THR A 386 5.23 -4.64 -8.14
CA THR A 386 4.47 -4.91 -6.92
C THR A 386 4.01 -3.58 -6.33
N TYR A 387 2.74 -3.52 -5.96
CA TYR A 387 2.13 -2.37 -5.33
C TYR A 387 1.53 -2.78 -3.99
N ILE A 388 1.60 -1.89 -3.01
CA ILE A 388 0.87 -1.99 -1.74
C ILE A 388 -0.33 -1.03 -1.82
N VAL A 389 -1.52 -1.55 -1.51
CA VAL A 389 -2.72 -0.75 -1.30
C VAL A 389 -3.06 -0.82 0.17
N TYR A 390 -3.13 0.32 0.83
CA TYR A 390 -3.29 0.45 2.27
C TYR A 390 -4.29 1.56 2.60
N HIS A 391 -4.91 1.54 3.77
CA HIS A 391 -5.75 2.67 4.15
C HIS A 391 -4.94 3.81 4.79
N ARG A 392 -5.47 5.01 4.63
CA ARG A 392 -5.12 6.21 5.39
C ARG A 392 -6.37 6.96 5.81
N TYR A 393 -6.28 7.78 6.82
CA TYR A 393 -7.37 8.68 7.19
C TYR A 393 -7.58 9.80 6.17
N GLU A 394 -8.83 10.28 6.08
CA GLU A 394 -9.21 11.45 5.28
C GLU A 394 -8.41 12.69 5.68
N THR A 395 -8.09 12.83 6.95
CA THR A 395 -7.33 13.94 7.50
C THR A 395 -6.08 13.46 8.25
N ALA A 396 -5.07 14.32 8.34
CA ALA A 396 -3.86 14.05 9.12
C ALA A 396 -4.10 13.97 10.65
N ALA A 397 -5.32 14.21 11.12
CA ALA A 397 -5.65 14.22 12.54
C ALA A 397 -6.10 12.84 13.08
N VAL A 398 -5.98 11.76 12.32
CA VAL A 398 -6.49 10.42 12.68
C VAL A 398 -7.98 10.46 13.03
N THR A 399 -8.74 11.16 12.22
CA THR A 399 -10.19 11.35 12.38
C THR A 399 -10.88 11.31 11.02
N GLY A 400 -12.17 10.96 11.01
CA GLY A 400 -12.94 10.80 9.78
C GLY A 400 -12.85 9.38 9.23
N ASP A 401 -13.22 9.24 7.98
CA ASP A 401 -13.22 7.97 7.28
C ASP A 401 -11.81 7.60 6.80
N ARG A 402 -11.61 6.35 6.44
CA ARG A 402 -10.35 5.82 5.90
C ARG A 402 -10.54 5.38 4.46
N GLY A 403 -9.58 5.65 3.59
CA GLY A 403 -9.65 5.29 2.19
C GLY A 403 -8.34 4.70 1.64
N PRO A 404 -8.42 3.99 0.50
CA PRO A 404 -7.25 3.35 -0.10
C PRO A 404 -6.25 4.36 -0.65
N SER A 405 -4.98 4.06 -0.46
CA SER A 405 -3.82 4.68 -1.08
C SER A 405 -2.95 3.61 -1.71
N VAL A 406 -2.15 3.97 -2.70
CA VAL A 406 -1.27 3.04 -3.41
C VAL A 406 0.14 3.58 -3.52
N ASP A 407 1.13 2.74 -3.25
CA ASP A 407 2.55 3.01 -3.52
C ASP A 407 3.25 1.77 -4.08
N GLU A 408 4.37 2.01 -4.76
CA GLU A 408 5.15 0.94 -5.37
C GLU A 408 6.08 0.29 -4.34
N ILE A 409 6.20 -1.04 -4.40
CA ILE A 409 7.18 -1.81 -3.66
C ILE A 409 8.37 -2.14 -4.54
N LYS A 410 9.56 -1.87 -4.01
CA LYS A 410 10.84 -2.36 -4.54
C LYS A 410 11.37 -3.48 -3.65
N TRP A 411 12.14 -4.37 -4.24
CA TRP A 411 12.85 -5.41 -3.53
C TRP A 411 14.33 -5.06 -3.45
N ILE A 412 14.88 -5.11 -2.24
CA ILE A 412 16.27 -4.77 -1.96
C ILE A 412 16.94 -6.00 -1.36
N THR A 413 18.07 -6.40 -1.93
CA THR A 413 18.88 -7.47 -1.34
C THR A 413 19.79 -6.88 -0.27
N ILE A 414 19.68 -7.39 0.94
CA ILE A 414 20.46 -7.01 2.10
C ILE A 414 21.28 -8.18 2.63
N GLU A 415 22.20 -7.91 3.55
CA GLU A 415 22.77 -8.92 4.42
C GLU A 415 21.92 -8.99 5.70
N ASP A 416 21.35 -10.17 5.99
CA ASP A 416 20.55 -10.38 7.20
C ASP A 416 21.44 -10.47 8.46
N ARG A 417 20.81 -10.52 9.64
CA ARG A 417 21.52 -10.61 10.92
C ARG A 417 22.43 -11.84 11.07
N ASP A 418 22.26 -12.83 10.21
CA ASP A 418 23.04 -14.07 10.20
C ASP A 418 24.13 -14.07 9.09
N GLY A 419 24.26 -12.96 8.35
CA GLY A 419 25.24 -12.76 7.27
C GLY A 419 24.85 -13.42 5.95
N ASN A 420 23.55 -13.70 5.72
CA ASN A 420 23.05 -14.25 4.46
C ASN A 420 22.38 -13.16 3.63
N GLU A 421 22.39 -13.35 2.30
CA GLU A 421 21.59 -12.50 1.42
C GLU A 421 20.10 -12.74 1.64
N LEU A 422 19.36 -11.66 1.84
CA LEU A 422 17.91 -11.66 2.01
C LEU A 422 17.30 -10.53 1.17
N ASP A 423 16.31 -10.85 0.35
CA ASP A 423 15.48 -9.83 -0.28
C ASP A 423 14.48 -9.31 0.75
N VAL A 424 14.32 -7.99 0.85
CA VAL A 424 13.30 -7.35 1.70
C VAL A 424 12.47 -6.39 0.87
N MET A 425 11.22 -6.19 1.27
CA MET A 425 10.34 -5.21 0.66
C MET A 425 10.71 -3.81 1.13
N TYR A 426 10.69 -2.86 0.22
CA TYR A 426 10.82 -1.43 0.47
C TYR A 426 9.69 -0.70 -0.25
N VAL A 427 8.90 0.09 0.47
CA VAL A 427 7.83 0.91 -0.11
C VAL A 427 8.39 2.28 -0.49
N ASN A 428 8.22 2.68 -1.74
CA ASN A 428 8.48 4.06 -2.20
C ASN A 428 7.40 5.03 -1.69
N GLY A 429 7.12 4.97 -0.38
CA GLY A 429 6.04 5.67 0.29
C GLY A 429 6.15 5.58 1.82
N PRO A 430 5.08 5.96 2.56
CA PRO A 430 3.79 6.41 2.02
C PRO A 430 3.90 7.79 1.36
N THR A 431 3.20 8.00 0.23
CA THR A 431 3.23 9.28 -0.48
C THR A 431 1.89 10.02 -0.39
N ALA A 432 1.97 11.35 -0.20
CA ALA A 432 0.84 12.28 -0.31
C ALA A 432 1.06 13.30 -1.43
N THR A 433 2.12 13.14 -2.20
CA THR A 433 2.57 14.03 -3.26
C THR A 433 2.22 13.47 -4.63
N VAL A 434 2.35 14.30 -5.66
CA VAL A 434 2.13 13.87 -7.04
C VAL A 434 3.15 12.81 -7.44
N GLN A 435 2.66 11.67 -7.93
CA GLN A 435 3.43 10.52 -8.38
C GLN A 435 3.08 10.16 -9.83
N PRO A 436 3.97 9.50 -10.57
CA PRO A 436 3.61 8.95 -11.87
C PRO A 436 2.62 7.80 -11.68
N LEU A 437 1.70 7.63 -12.61
CA LEU A 437 0.79 6.48 -12.61
C LEU A 437 1.54 5.17 -12.42
N PRO A 438 0.97 4.19 -11.71
CA PRO A 438 1.59 2.89 -11.51
C PRO A 438 2.06 2.28 -12.83
N GLU A 439 3.34 1.99 -12.95
CA GLU A 439 4.01 1.72 -14.23
C GLU A 439 3.39 0.54 -14.99
N ALA A 440 2.95 -0.50 -14.28
CA ALA A 440 2.27 -1.65 -14.90
C ALA A 440 0.92 -1.32 -15.55
N PHE A 441 0.38 -0.13 -15.30
CA PHE A 441 -0.91 0.33 -15.80
C PHE A 441 -0.78 1.58 -16.68
N SER A 442 0.41 2.13 -16.80
CA SER A 442 0.67 3.36 -17.56
C SER A 442 1.19 3.07 -18.97
N THR A 443 0.86 3.96 -19.89
CA THR A 443 1.47 3.97 -21.23
C THR A 443 2.93 4.42 -21.20
N TYR A 444 3.29 5.23 -20.20
CA TYR A 444 4.65 5.78 -20.03
C TYR A 444 5.27 5.17 -18.78
N ARG A 445 6.48 4.62 -18.96
CA ARG A 445 7.27 4.03 -17.88
C ARG A 445 8.49 4.90 -17.54
N ASN A 446 9.10 4.66 -16.41
CA ASN A 446 10.36 5.30 -16.08
C ASN A 446 11.51 4.73 -16.92
N ILE A 447 12.02 5.50 -17.86
CA ILE A 447 13.14 5.12 -18.73
C ILE A 447 14.49 5.75 -18.30
N ALA A 448 14.55 6.41 -17.16
CA ALA A 448 15.78 7.08 -16.69
C ALA A 448 16.95 6.10 -16.55
N GLY A 449 16.67 4.87 -16.08
CA GLY A 449 17.67 3.81 -15.94
C GLY A 449 18.24 3.28 -17.26
N GLU A 450 17.63 3.59 -18.41
CA GLU A 450 18.12 3.21 -19.75
C GLU A 450 19.15 4.21 -20.29
N ALA A 451 19.28 5.38 -19.66
CA ALA A 451 20.23 6.40 -20.05
C ALA A 451 21.59 6.21 -19.36
N THR A 452 22.64 6.59 -20.07
CA THR A 452 23.94 6.83 -19.43
C THR A 452 23.91 8.20 -18.77
N VAL A 453 24.14 8.24 -17.44
CA VAL A 453 24.14 9.47 -16.65
C VAL A 453 25.56 9.97 -16.45
N SER A 454 25.78 11.29 -16.60
CA SER A 454 27.06 11.95 -16.38
C SER A 454 26.90 13.38 -15.87
N GLY A 455 27.95 13.97 -15.30
CA GLY A 455 27.96 15.34 -14.81
C GLY A 455 27.76 15.46 -13.30
N GLY A 456 27.49 16.67 -12.83
CA GLY A 456 27.30 17.04 -11.43
C GLY A 456 28.60 17.15 -10.61
N SER A 457 28.59 18.08 -9.65
CA SER A 457 29.63 18.22 -8.62
C SER A 457 29.18 17.50 -7.36
N LEU A 458 29.51 16.21 -7.28
CA LEU A 458 29.01 15.33 -6.23
C LEU A 458 29.75 15.53 -4.90
N GLU A 459 29.02 15.42 -3.79
CA GLU A 459 29.60 15.25 -2.46
C GLU A 459 30.46 13.96 -2.41
N GLN A 460 31.51 13.97 -1.60
CA GLN A 460 32.36 12.79 -1.42
C GLN A 460 31.52 11.61 -0.88
N GLY A 461 31.55 10.48 -1.58
CA GLY A 461 30.78 9.27 -1.24
C GLY A 461 29.41 9.19 -1.94
N SER A 462 28.96 10.26 -2.59
CA SER A 462 27.76 10.24 -3.41
C SER A 462 27.99 9.59 -4.78
N SER A 463 26.92 9.18 -5.46
CA SER A 463 27.01 8.47 -6.74
C SER A 463 25.85 8.81 -7.67
N LEU A 464 26.13 8.93 -8.97
CA LEU A 464 25.12 9.14 -10.00
C LEU A 464 24.12 7.97 -10.12
N LYS A 465 24.47 6.77 -9.65
CA LYS A 465 23.58 5.61 -9.69
C LYS A 465 22.31 5.79 -8.87
N TYR A 466 22.36 6.61 -7.83
CA TYR A 466 21.20 6.90 -6.96
C TYR A 466 20.16 7.83 -7.62
N LEU A 467 20.47 8.41 -8.79
CA LEU A 467 19.50 9.18 -9.58
C LEU A 467 18.51 8.30 -10.34
N THR A 468 18.77 7.00 -10.47
CA THR A 468 17.99 6.11 -11.36
C THR A 468 17.88 4.69 -10.84
N ASP A 469 18.05 4.48 -9.54
CA ASP A 469 17.94 3.14 -8.94
C ASP A 469 16.48 2.74 -8.60
N GLY A 470 15.55 3.66 -8.80
CA GLY A 470 14.12 3.46 -8.59
C GLY A 470 13.69 3.54 -7.12
N LEU A 471 14.58 4.00 -6.23
CA LEU A 471 14.33 4.07 -4.79
C LEU A 471 14.10 5.51 -4.36
N LEU A 472 12.93 5.78 -3.79
CA LEU A 472 12.66 7.08 -3.19
C LEU A 472 13.18 7.09 -1.75
N SER A 473 13.97 8.08 -1.41
CA SER A 473 14.34 8.34 -0.03
C SER A 473 13.09 8.81 0.73
N THR A 474 12.59 7.97 1.65
CA THR A 474 11.39 8.25 2.43
C THR A 474 11.72 8.25 3.91
N TYR A 475 10.96 9.00 4.70
CA TYR A 475 11.09 8.92 6.15
C TYR A 475 10.40 7.66 6.67
N LYS A 476 11.11 6.93 7.50
CA LYS A 476 10.60 5.82 8.34
C LYS A 476 11.47 5.79 9.58
N ASP A 477 10.99 5.26 10.70
CA ASP A 477 11.76 5.08 11.93
C ASP A 477 12.81 3.95 11.80
N ASP A 478 13.58 3.99 10.72
CA ASP A 478 14.48 2.93 10.27
C ASP A 478 15.80 3.49 9.71
N ASP A 479 16.37 4.46 10.39
CA ASP A 479 17.50 5.27 9.91
C ASP A 479 18.72 4.44 9.48
N ASN A 480 19.05 3.38 10.21
CA ASN A 480 20.23 2.56 9.90
C ASN A 480 20.08 1.87 8.53
N PHE A 481 18.91 1.33 8.25
CA PHE A 481 18.62 0.72 6.95
C PHE A 481 18.66 1.77 5.84
N LEU A 482 17.97 2.88 6.04
CA LEU A 482 17.90 3.97 5.04
C LEU A 482 19.29 4.52 4.75
N GLU A 483 20.12 4.77 5.76
CA GLU A 483 21.49 5.25 5.56
C GLU A 483 22.39 4.25 4.83
N THR A 484 22.10 2.96 4.93
CA THR A 484 22.90 1.90 4.30
C THR A 484 22.46 1.62 2.88
N TYR A 485 21.18 1.49 2.62
CA TYR A 485 20.63 0.96 1.37
C TYR A 485 19.92 2.01 0.51
N ILE A 486 19.31 3.04 1.09
CA ILE A 486 18.54 4.08 0.38
C ILE A 486 19.32 5.39 0.39
N LYS A 487 19.97 5.68 -0.71
CA LYS A 487 20.90 6.81 -0.80
C LYS A 487 20.44 7.86 -1.79
N GLU A 488 20.78 9.10 -1.48
CA GLU A 488 20.55 10.25 -2.34
C GLU A 488 21.82 10.65 -3.08
N THR A 489 21.66 11.25 -4.26
CA THR A 489 22.75 11.92 -4.95
C THR A 489 22.89 13.33 -4.38
N ASN A 490 23.91 13.55 -3.56
CA ASN A 490 24.21 14.85 -2.97
C ASN A 490 25.16 15.66 -3.86
N ILE A 491 24.83 16.94 -4.07
CA ILE A 491 25.64 17.93 -4.81
C ILE A 491 26.04 19.08 -3.89
N THR A 492 27.24 19.63 -4.09
CA THR A 492 27.79 20.74 -3.27
C THR A 492 27.76 22.09 -3.96
N GLU A 493 27.39 22.13 -5.22
CA GLU A 493 27.17 23.35 -6.01
C GLU A 493 26.13 23.06 -7.11
N THR A 494 25.53 24.12 -7.69
CA THR A 494 24.62 24.00 -8.82
C THR A 494 25.21 23.10 -9.88
N SER A 495 24.50 22.02 -10.20
CA SER A 495 25.02 20.91 -11.00
C SER A 495 24.12 20.58 -12.17
N THR A 496 24.73 20.21 -13.29
CA THR A 496 24.03 19.73 -14.47
C THR A 496 24.31 18.24 -14.67
N PHE A 497 23.24 17.47 -14.71
CA PHE A 497 23.25 16.04 -15.05
C PHE A 497 22.83 15.85 -16.50
N THR A 498 23.52 14.97 -17.21
CA THR A 498 23.19 14.63 -18.59
C THR A 498 22.80 13.15 -18.68
N PHE A 499 21.59 12.90 -19.13
CA PHE A 499 21.04 11.58 -19.44
C PHE A 499 21.13 11.37 -20.95
N THR A 500 21.87 10.38 -21.39
CA THR A 500 22.08 10.11 -22.82
C THR A 500 21.54 8.72 -23.16
N PHE A 501 20.59 8.67 -24.09
CA PHE A 501 20.01 7.43 -24.59
C PHE A 501 20.80 6.90 -25.81
N ASN A 502 20.86 5.60 -25.95
CA ASN A 502 21.51 4.96 -27.12
C ASN A 502 20.77 5.27 -28.42
N THR A 503 19.47 5.40 -28.36
CA THR A 503 18.56 5.81 -29.45
C THR A 503 17.60 6.87 -28.92
N ALA A 504 17.03 7.69 -29.80
CA ALA A 504 16.01 8.64 -29.39
C ALA A 504 14.82 7.90 -28.77
N GLN A 505 14.33 8.40 -27.65
CA GLN A 505 13.19 7.89 -26.90
C GLN A 505 12.02 8.87 -26.96
N THR A 506 10.79 8.36 -26.96
CA THR A 506 9.61 9.21 -26.80
C THR A 506 9.46 9.58 -25.34
N VAL A 507 9.62 10.85 -24.98
CA VAL A 507 9.52 11.35 -23.61
C VAL A 507 8.32 12.26 -23.47
N ARG A 508 7.62 12.18 -22.33
CA ARG A 508 6.38 12.90 -22.05
C ARG A 508 6.45 13.75 -20.75
N ALA A 509 7.24 13.31 -19.76
CA ALA A 509 7.41 14.04 -18.51
C ALA A 509 8.75 13.70 -17.83
N ILE A 510 9.17 14.56 -16.90
CA ILE A 510 10.35 14.39 -16.08
C ILE A 510 9.98 14.77 -14.65
N MET A 511 10.36 13.95 -13.67
CA MET A 511 10.21 14.22 -12.25
C MET A 511 11.57 14.18 -11.58
N ILE A 512 11.86 15.15 -10.72
CA ILE A 512 13.09 15.26 -9.94
C ILE A 512 12.70 15.29 -8.48
N TYR A 513 13.00 14.20 -7.76
CA TYR A 513 12.56 14.00 -6.38
C TYR A 513 13.49 14.66 -5.38
N GLU A 514 12.88 15.35 -4.43
CA GLU A 514 13.55 16.04 -3.34
C GLU A 514 14.19 15.09 -2.33
N SER A 515 15.17 15.62 -1.60
CA SER A 515 15.69 14.96 -0.40
C SER A 515 14.61 14.83 0.67
N LYS A 516 14.59 13.70 1.40
CA LYS A 516 13.77 13.56 2.61
C LYS A 516 14.19 14.56 3.72
N TYR A 517 15.43 15.03 3.71
CA TYR A 517 15.95 15.96 4.71
C TYR A 517 15.73 17.39 4.26
N ALA A 518 14.90 18.15 5.00
CA ALA A 518 14.59 19.55 4.68
C ALA A 518 15.84 20.44 4.54
N ALA A 519 16.94 20.11 5.25
CA ALA A 519 18.22 20.80 5.15
C ALA A 519 18.94 20.60 3.80
N ASN A 520 18.54 19.60 3.02
CA ASN A 520 19.16 19.25 1.75
C ASN A 520 18.24 19.46 0.54
N VAL A 521 17.06 20.06 0.72
CA VAL A 521 16.09 20.28 -0.36
C VAL A 521 16.63 21.27 -1.38
N PHE A 522 16.62 20.95 -2.68
CA PHE A 522 17.16 21.85 -3.72
C PHE A 522 16.24 23.00 -4.12
N ARG A 523 14.94 22.88 -4.01
CA ARG A 523 13.91 23.91 -4.23
C ARG A 523 13.81 24.49 -5.64
N LYS A 524 14.78 24.24 -6.53
CA LYS A 524 14.79 24.78 -7.88
C LYS A 524 15.55 23.92 -8.86
N VAL A 525 14.93 23.70 -10.00
CA VAL A 525 15.54 23.19 -11.22
C VAL A 525 15.62 24.35 -12.20
N SER A 526 16.81 24.95 -12.35
CA SER A 526 16.95 26.18 -13.13
C SER A 526 16.76 25.94 -14.62
N ARG A 527 17.08 24.74 -15.11
CA ARG A 527 17.03 24.44 -16.54
C ARG A 527 16.91 22.95 -16.83
N ILE A 528 16.04 22.61 -17.77
CA ILE A 528 16.00 21.31 -18.44
C ILE A 528 16.19 21.56 -19.94
N GLU A 529 17.14 20.86 -20.57
CA GLU A 529 17.36 20.86 -22.02
C GLU A 529 17.07 19.47 -22.58
N LEU A 530 16.15 19.41 -23.55
CA LEU A 530 15.87 18.20 -24.32
C LEU A 530 16.57 18.35 -25.68
N VAL A 531 17.51 17.46 -25.97
CA VAL A 531 18.11 17.35 -27.30
C VAL A 531 17.24 16.42 -28.12
N CYS A 532 16.41 17.02 -28.97
CA CYS A 532 15.42 16.32 -29.78
C CYS A 532 15.91 16.08 -31.20
N GLU A 533 15.34 15.11 -31.89
CA GLU A 533 15.52 14.88 -33.33
C GLU A 533 14.21 15.24 -34.06
N GLU A 534 14.27 16.26 -34.93
CA GLU A 534 13.17 16.69 -35.78
C GLU A 534 13.63 16.79 -37.23
N ASP A 535 12.97 16.10 -38.14
CA ASP A 535 13.30 16.06 -39.57
C ASP A 535 14.79 15.75 -39.87
N GLY A 536 15.38 14.86 -39.06
CA GLY A 536 16.80 14.49 -39.14
C GLY A 536 17.76 15.58 -38.69
N LYS A 537 17.29 16.58 -37.96
CA LYS A 537 18.09 17.64 -37.35
C LYS A 537 17.97 17.62 -35.85
N GLU A 538 19.05 17.98 -35.19
CA GLU A 538 19.05 18.18 -33.75
C GLU A 538 18.45 19.54 -33.41
N VAL A 539 17.46 19.54 -32.50
CA VAL A 539 16.80 20.73 -31.96
C VAL A 539 16.89 20.68 -30.45
N ILE A 540 17.28 21.77 -29.84
CA ILE A 540 17.32 21.89 -28.36
C ILE A 540 16.04 22.57 -27.89
N LYS A 541 15.26 21.87 -27.07
CA LYS A 541 14.07 22.42 -26.39
C LYS A 541 14.43 22.67 -24.92
N VAL A 542 13.89 23.74 -24.36
CA VAL A 542 14.30 24.22 -23.03
C VAL A 542 13.09 24.50 -22.17
N ILE A 543 13.16 24.03 -20.92
CA ILE A 543 12.25 24.40 -19.83
C ILE A 543 13.10 25.12 -18.77
N GLN A 544 12.62 26.22 -18.21
CA GLN A 544 13.40 27.06 -17.30
C GLN A 544 12.65 27.41 -16.03
N GLY A 545 13.39 27.45 -14.93
CA GLY A 545 12.94 28.09 -13.70
C GLY A 545 11.86 27.33 -12.94
N LEU A 546 11.89 26.00 -12.95
CA LEU A 546 10.99 25.19 -12.13
C LEU A 546 11.33 25.35 -10.66
N THR A 547 10.32 25.60 -9.85
CA THR A 547 10.47 25.75 -8.40
C THR A 547 9.43 24.91 -7.69
N LEU A 548 9.78 24.37 -6.53
CA LEU A 548 8.81 23.75 -5.65
C LEU A 548 7.85 24.82 -5.14
N SER A 549 6.58 24.74 -5.51
CA SER A 549 5.57 25.74 -5.18
C SER A 549 5.04 25.60 -3.75
N GLN A 550 5.16 24.42 -3.18
CA GLN A 550 4.66 24.06 -1.86
C GLN A 550 5.77 23.49 -0.99
N THR A 551 5.82 23.87 0.28
CA THR A 551 6.70 23.27 1.27
C THR A 551 5.96 22.14 1.95
N LEU A 552 6.44 20.92 1.68
CA LEU A 552 5.95 19.71 2.33
C LEU A 552 6.98 19.27 3.36
N TYR A 553 6.54 19.02 4.58
CA TYR A 553 7.42 18.50 5.62
C TYR A 553 6.65 17.58 6.55
N THR A 554 7.37 16.83 7.33
CA THR A 554 6.78 15.81 8.19
C THR A 554 7.11 16.01 9.66
N GLU A 555 8.28 16.54 10.01
CA GLU A 555 8.73 16.58 11.40
C GLU A 555 9.46 17.89 11.75
N SER A 556 9.22 18.37 12.97
CA SER A 556 9.99 19.47 13.56
C SER A 556 11.07 18.91 14.48
N GLY A 557 12.31 19.38 14.30
CA GLY A 557 13.42 19.05 15.19
C GLY A 557 13.19 19.58 16.61
N TYR A 558 13.99 19.07 17.55
CA TYR A 558 13.90 19.42 18.97
C TYR A 558 14.12 20.93 19.23
N ASP A 559 14.83 21.60 18.35
CA ASP A 559 15.08 23.05 18.34
C ASP A 559 14.05 23.84 17.50
N GLY A 560 13.00 23.18 16.98
CA GLY A 560 12.00 23.75 16.09
C GLY A 560 12.41 23.78 14.62
N SER A 561 13.55 23.19 14.24
CA SER A 561 13.94 23.03 12.84
C SER A 561 13.08 21.96 12.15
N ILE A 562 12.89 22.11 10.83
CA ILE A 562 12.25 21.09 10.02
C ILE A 562 13.31 20.06 9.62
N LEU A 563 13.12 18.80 9.98
CA LEU A 563 14.09 17.72 9.73
C LEU A 563 13.82 17.01 8.40
N TYR A 564 12.56 16.77 8.06
CA TYR A 564 12.17 15.96 6.92
C TYR A 564 11.11 16.65 6.08
N ILE A 565 10.98 16.24 4.84
CA ILE A 565 9.87 16.61 3.97
C ILE A 565 9.03 15.39 3.65
N CYS A 566 7.82 15.62 3.13
CA CYS A 566 6.91 14.54 2.78
C CYS A 566 7.54 13.60 1.73
N SER A 567 7.40 12.31 1.94
CA SER A 567 7.93 11.29 1.03
C SER A 567 7.43 11.49 -0.39
N GLY A 568 8.34 11.38 -1.35
CA GLY A 568 8.02 11.49 -2.76
C GLY A 568 7.75 12.91 -3.27
N ALA A 569 8.10 13.96 -2.50
CA ALA A 569 8.01 15.32 -3.00
C ALA A 569 8.95 15.53 -4.19
N SER A 570 8.45 16.14 -5.26
CA SER A 570 9.21 16.31 -6.51
C SER A 570 8.93 17.65 -7.19
N ILE A 571 9.87 18.11 -8.00
CA ILE A 571 9.64 19.10 -9.04
C ILE A 571 9.47 18.32 -10.36
N PHE A 572 8.41 18.58 -11.09
CA PHE A 572 8.14 17.88 -12.34
C PHE A 572 7.78 18.82 -13.49
N ALA A 573 7.99 18.33 -14.70
CA ALA A 573 7.60 18.97 -15.95
C ALA A 573 6.87 17.97 -16.84
N GLU A 574 5.76 18.39 -17.40
CA GLU A 574 5.00 17.68 -18.42
C GLU A 574 5.04 18.47 -19.72
N PHE A 575 5.10 17.78 -20.83
CA PHE A 575 5.11 18.37 -22.18
C PHE A 575 4.56 17.37 -23.20
N TYR A 576 4.16 17.84 -24.38
CA TYR A 576 3.83 16.93 -25.47
C TYR A 576 5.00 16.05 -25.86
N GLU A 577 4.72 14.82 -26.30
CA GLU A 577 5.74 13.84 -26.68
C GLU A 577 6.87 14.45 -27.51
N GLN A 578 8.10 14.18 -27.11
CA GLN A 578 9.31 14.59 -27.80
C GLN A 578 10.17 13.37 -28.11
N GLN A 579 10.82 13.36 -29.28
CA GLN A 579 11.83 12.36 -29.63
C GLN A 579 13.17 12.84 -29.10
N VAL A 580 13.64 12.31 -27.97
CA VAL A 580 14.74 12.84 -27.19
C VAL A 580 15.94 11.90 -27.22
N LYS A 581 17.10 12.43 -27.60
CA LYS A 581 18.41 11.73 -27.55
C LYS A 581 19.12 11.90 -26.22
N SER A 582 19.03 13.08 -25.66
CA SER A 582 19.61 13.36 -24.34
C SER A 582 18.84 14.45 -23.62
N ILE A 583 18.94 14.40 -22.28
CA ILE A 583 18.33 15.37 -21.38
C ILE A 583 19.42 15.93 -20.47
N LYS A 584 19.47 17.25 -20.32
CA LYS A 584 20.30 17.90 -19.31
C LYS A 584 19.40 18.55 -18.28
N ILE A 585 19.66 18.25 -17.01
CA ILE A 585 18.89 18.78 -15.86
C ILE A 585 19.86 19.54 -14.98
N THR A 586 19.60 20.83 -14.76
CA THR A 586 20.41 21.69 -13.88
C THR A 586 19.65 21.95 -12.59
N VAL A 587 20.18 21.40 -11.49
CA VAL A 587 19.64 21.53 -10.13
C VAL A 587 20.48 22.53 -9.35
N ASP A 588 19.82 23.46 -8.67
CA ASP A 588 20.47 24.51 -7.90
C ASP A 588 20.64 24.09 -6.43
N VAL A 589 21.84 24.34 -5.89
CA VAL A 589 22.03 24.31 -4.43
C VAL A 589 21.63 25.67 -3.87
N PRO A 590 20.69 25.73 -2.90
CA PRO A 590 20.31 27.00 -2.27
C PRO A 590 21.49 27.71 -1.60
N GLU A 591 21.57 29.03 -1.70
CA GLU A 591 22.69 29.84 -1.18
C GLU A 591 22.97 29.65 0.32
N ASN A 592 21.95 29.28 1.09
CA ASN A 592 22.04 29.07 2.54
C ASN A 592 22.31 27.61 2.95
N GLN A 593 22.57 26.74 1.98
CA GLN A 593 22.81 25.31 2.22
C GLN A 593 24.21 24.90 1.76
N ALA A 594 24.79 23.93 2.45
CA ALA A 594 26.09 23.37 2.07
C ALA A 594 25.99 22.38 0.91
N LYS A 595 24.82 21.77 0.74
CA LYS A 595 24.55 20.76 -0.29
C LYS A 595 23.06 20.68 -0.61
N ALA A 596 22.74 19.99 -1.68
CA ALA A 596 21.37 19.56 -1.99
C ALA A 596 21.38 18.06 -2.31
N GLY A 597 20.32 17.35 -1.89
CA GLY A 597 20.12 15.93 -2.15
C GLY A 597 19.03 15.73 -3.19
N ILE A 598 19.27 14.79 -4.09
CA ILE A 598 18.31 14.35 -5.11
C ILE A 598 18.07 12.87 -4.83
N SER A 599 16.82 12.54 -4.50
CA SER A 599 16.43 11.17 -4.18
C SER A 599 16.38 10.30 -5.43
N GLU A 600 15.74 10.78 -6.49
CA GLU A 600 15.54 10.03 -7.74
C GLU A 600 15.25 11.01 -8.89
N ILE A 601 15.50 10.62 -10.12
CA ILE A 601 15.00 11.29 -11.32
C ILE A 601 14.25 10.26 -12.16
N ARG A 602 12.96 10.51 -12.41
CA ARG A 602 12.16 9.71 -13.32
C ARG A 602 11.95 10.43 -14.65
N ILE A 603 12.11 9.72 -15.75
CA ILE A 603 11.86 10.19 -17.10
C ILE A 603 10.76 9.31 -17.66
N LEU A 604 9.54 9.87 -17.80
CA LEU A 604 8.38 9.13 -18.29
C LEU A 604 8.41 9.09 -19.82
N GLY A 605 8.60 7.90 -20.36
CA GLY A 605 8.77 7.67 -21.79
C GLY A 605 8.31 6.29 -22.24
N LYS A 606 8.36 6.07 -23.56
CA LYS A 606 8.01 4.79 -24.22
C LYS A 606 8.84 4.56 -25.46
#